data_3dd3125a71ebe8ddcb5f858a3b629ad7
#
_entry.id   3dd3125a71ebe8ddcb5f858a3b629ad7
#
_cell.length_a   1.000
_cell.length_b   1.000
_cell.length_c   1.000
_cell.angle_alpha   90.00
_cell.angle_beta   90.00
_cell.angle_gamma   90.00
#
_symmetry.space_group_name_H-M   'P 1'
#
loop_
_entity.id
_entity.type
_entity.pdbx_description
1 polymer ?
#
loop_
_entity_poly.entity_id
_entity_poly.type
_entity_poly.pdbx_seq_one_letter_code
_entity_poly.pdbx_strand_id
1 'polypeptide(L)'
;MDVAISVTAIIACVFAAIPAVLTWQNLKIFRTSPKDEFPEPVSVLVPARNEERVLDDFIRNVLASQGVELELVVLDDASTDSTAERVSQWSDRDPRVRLVH
;
A
#
# COMPACT_ATOMS: atom_id res chain seq x y z
N MET A 1 20.68 48.80 8.65
CA MET A 1 20.32 47.53 7.98
C MET A 1 20.40 47.75 6.50
N ASP A 2 21.20 46.99 5.80
CA ASP A 2 21.40 47.16 4.37
C ASP A 2 20.16 46.82 3.57
N VAL A 3 19.78 47.63 2.61
CA VAL A 3 18.64 47.37 1.71
C VAL A 3 18.84 46.06 0.95
N ALA A 4 20.09 45.72 0.60
CA ALA A 4 20.43 44.47 -0.06
C ALA A 4 20.10 43.23 0.82
N ILE A 5 20.38 43.28 2.12
CA ILE A 5 20.04 42.20 3.06
C ILE A 5 18.51 42.04 3.18
N SER A 6 17.80 43.18 3.23
CA SER A 6 16.34 43.16 3.32
C SER A 6 15.69 42.59 2.05
N VAL A 7 16.17 42.93 0.89
CA VAL A 7 15.70 42.41 -0.40
C VAL A 7 15.98 40.91 -0.50
N THR A 8 17.17 40.46 -0.13
CA THR A 8 17.55 39.05 -0.16
C THR A 8 16.67 38.20 0.80
N ALA A 9 16.40 38.75 1.99
CA ALA A 9 15.53 38.08 2.97
C ALA A 9 14.08 37.94 2.45
N ILE A 10 13.55 38.97 1.79
CA ILE A 10 12.22 38.94 1.19
C ILE A 10 12.16 37.90 0.07
N ILE A 11 13.15 37.86 -0.81
CA ILE A 11 13.24 36.88 -1.88
C ILE A 11 13.28 35.45 -1.29
N ALA A 12 14.11 35.20 -0.29
CA ALA A 12 14.22 33.92 0.39
C ALA A 12 12.89 33.50 1.03
N CYS A 13 12.17 34.41 1.67
CA CYS A 13 10.84 34.13 2.24
C CYS A 13 9.83 33.78 1.16
N VAL A 14 9.81 34.44 0.03
CA VAL A 14 8.93 34.14 -1.08
C VAL A 14 9.22 32.74 -1.65
N PHE A 15 10.49 32.43 -1.88
CA PHE A 15 10.89 31.09 -2.36
C PHE A 15 10.56 29.96 -1.37
N ALA A 16 10.60 30.23 -0.08
CA ALA A 16 10.19 29.27 0.95
C ALA A 16 8.67 29.13 1.06
N ALA A 17 7.92 30.22 0.86
CA ALA A 17 6.47 30.22 0.97
C ALA A 17 5.78 29.44 -0.16
N ILE A 18 6.30 29.49 -1.38
CA ILE A 18 5.70 28.81 -2.54
C ILE A 18 5.58 27.30 -2.32
N PRO A 19 6.65 26.55 -2.02
CA PRO A 19 6.53 25.12 -1.79
C PRO A 19 5.68 24.78 -0.55
N ALA A 20 5.70 25.63 0.47
CA ALA A 20 4.86 25.44 1.66
C ALA A 20 3.37 25.54 1.32
N VAL A 21 2.96 26.52 0.52
CA VAL A 21 1.57 26.70 0.07
C VAL A 21 1.16 25.53 -0.84
N LEU A 22 2.00 25.12 -1.77
CA LEU A 22 1.73 23.99 -2.66
C LEU A 22 1.58 22.68 -1.89
N THR A 23 2.43 22.43 -0.91
CA THR A 23 2.32 21.26 -0.03
C THR A 23 1.01 21.29 0.76
N TRP A 24 0.65 22.43 1.32
CA TRP A 24 -0.61 22.59 2.04
C TRP A 24 -1.85 22.34 1.15
N GLN A 25 -1.83 22.83 -0.08
CA GLN A 25 -2.89 22.57 -1.05
C GLN A 25 -2.95 21.10 -1.43
N ASN A 26 -1.81 20.46 -1.68
CA ASN A 26 -1.73 19.03 -1.97
C ASN A 26 -2.27 18.17 -0.82
N LEU A 27 -1.94 18.50 0.42
CA LEU A 27 -2.50 17.80 1.59
C LEU A 27 -4.02 17.87 1.68
N LYS A 28 -4.63 18.96 1.21
CA LYS A 28 -6.09 19.09 1.15
C LYS A 28 -6.71 18.27 0.01
N ILE A 29 -5.97 18.06 -1.06
CA ILE A 29 -6.40 17.26 -2.22
C ILE A 29 -6.27 15.77 -1.92
N PHE A 30 -5.29 15.37 -1.10
CA PHE A 30 -5.18 14.01 -0.58
C PHE A 30 -6.35 13.71 0.37
N ARG A 31 -7.48 13.38 -0.21
CA ARG A 31 -8.57 12.80 0.55
C ARG A 31 -8.17 11.37 0.92
N THR A 32 -8.19 11.07 2.20
CA THR A 32 -8.30 9.68 2.63
C THR A 32 -9.47 9.06 1.87
N SER A 33 -9.24 7.93 1.25
CA SER A 33 -10.32 7.16 0.64
C SER A 33 -11.46 7.05 1.66
N PRO A 34 -12.70 7.35 1.28
CA PRO A 34 -13.82 7.15 2.19
C PRO A 34 -13.79 5.71 2.68
N LYS A 35 -14.04 5.51 3.97
CA LYS A 35 -14.22 4.18 4.55
C LYS A 35 -15.59 3.62 4.16
N ASP A 36 -15.89 3.67 2.89
CA ASP A 36 -17.13 3.10 2.38
C ASP A 36 -16.90 1.58 2.22
N GLU A 37 -17.84 0.81 2.68
CA GLU A 37 -17.91 -0.61 2.40
C GLU A 37 -18.05 -0.79 0.89
N PHE A 38 -17.17 -1.57 0.30
CA PHE A 38 -17.29 -1.94 -1.11
C PHE A 38 -18.34 -3.05 -1.20
N PRO A 39 -19.49 -2.82 -1.85
CA PRO A 39 -20.54 -3.83 -1.95
C PRO A 39 -20.16 -4.99 -2.88
N GLU A 40 -19.10 -4.85 -3.65
CA GLU A 40 -18.63 -5.85 -4.60
C GLU A 40 -17.44 -6.64 -4.04
N PRO A 41 -17.40 -7.96 -4.26
CA PRO A 41 -16.27 -8.78 -3.87
C PRO A 41 -15.01 -8.38 -4.65
N VAL A 42 -13.87 -8.45 -4.00
CA VAL A 42 -12.56 -8.09 -4.56
C VAL A 42 -11.65 -9.31 -4.58
N SER A 43 -11.06 -9.59 -5.72
CA SER A 43 -10.01 -10.60 -5.87
C SER A 43 -8.65 -9.94 -5.87
N VAL A 44 -7.80 -10.31 -4.91
CA VAL A 44 -6.41 -9.88 -4.85
C VAL A 44 -5.54 -10.96 -5.48
N LEU A 45 -4.92 -10.63 -6.61
CA LEU A 45 -4.08 -11.54 -7.39
C LEU A 45 -2.61 -11.19 -7.14
N VAL A 46 -1.84 -12.14 -6.65
CA VAL A 46 -0.43 -11.91 -6.28
C VAL A 46 0.46 -12.99 -6.86
N PRO A 47 1.38 -12.64 -7.75
CA PRO A 47 2.46 -13.54 -8.13
C PRO A 47 3.49 -13.62 -7.00
N ALA A 48 3.93 -14.81 -6.66
CA ALA A 48 4.95 -15.03 -5.64
C ALA A 48 6.00 -16.03 -6.13
N ARG A 49 7.26 -15.68 -5.91
CA ARG A 49 8.39 -16.56 -6.18
C ARG A 49 9.42 -16.41 -5.08
N ASN A 50 9.69 -17.48 -4.36
CA ASN A 50 10.68 -17.51 -3.27
C ASN A 50 10.46 -16.41 -2.22
N GLU A 51 9.21 -16.27 -1.75
CA GLU A 51 8.78 -15.23 -0.80
C GLU A 51 8.44 -15.82 0.59
N GLU A 52 8.97 -16.99 0.93
CA GLU A 52 8.62 -17.69 2.17
C GLU A 52 8.78 -16.86 3.45
N ARG A 53 9.71 -15.90 3.47
CA ARG A 53 9.99 -15.09 4.67
C ARG A 53 8.93 -14.06 4.99
N VAL A 54 8.30 -13.50 3.94
CA VAL A 54 7.36 -12.36 4.08
C VAL A 54 5.92 -12.77 3.83
N LEU A 55 5.70 -13.96 3.30
CA LEU A 55 4.39 -14.40 2.81
C LEU A 55 3.34 -14.47 3.93
N ASP A 56 3.69 -15.01 5.10
CA ASP A 56 2.74 -15.16 6.20
C ASP A 56 2.23 -13.81 6.69
N ASP A 57 3.11 -12.83 6.84
CA ASP A 57 2.74 -11.48 7.27
C ASP A 57 1.92 -10.76 6.19
N PHE A 58 2.28 -10.95 4.93
CA PHE A 58 1.54 -10.42 3.81
C PHE A 58 0.10 -10.96 3.77
N ILE A 59 -0.07 -12.27 3.82
CA ILE A 59 -1.40 -12.91 3.80
C ILE A 59 -2.22 -12.45 4.99
N ARG A 60 -1.65 -12.42 6.18
CA ARG A 60 -2.33 -11.96 7.39
C ARG A 60 -2.82 -10.52 7.25
N ASN A 61 -2.00 -9.64 6.72
CA ASN A 61 -2.35 -8.23 6.53
C ASN A 61 -3.46 -8.06 5.48
N VAL A 62 -3.41 -8.80 4.37
CA VAL A 62 -4.48 -8.76 3.36
C VAL A 62 -5.80 -9.25 3.94
N LEU A 63 -5.79 -10.37 4.67
CA LEU A 63 -6.99 -10.95 5.27
C LEU A 63 -7.56 -10.12 6.42
N ALA A 64 -6.77 -9.22 7.00
CA ALA A 64 -7.22 -8.28 8.03
C ALA A 64 -7.99 -7.07 7.47
N SER A 65 -8.10 -6.92 6.15
CA SER A 65 -8.88 -5.86 5.52
C SER A 65 -10.35 -5.95 5.92
N GLN A 66 -10.92 -4.80 6.29
CA GLN A 66 -12.30 -4.69 6.74
C GLN A 66 -13.17 -3.96 5.73
N GLY A 67 -14.48 -4.20 5.78
CA GLY A 67 -15.45 -3.52 4.91
C GLY A 67 -15.43 -3.99 3.46
N VAL A 68 -14.83 -5.13 3.19
CA VAL A 68 -14.74 -5.70 1.84
C VAL A 68 -14.78 -7.22 1.91
N GLU A 69 -15.58 -7.83 1.04
CA GLU A 69 -15.52 -9.26 0.80
C GLU A 69 -14.36 -9.53 -0.17
N LEU A 70 -13.32 -10.21 0.30
CA LEU A 70 -12.12 -10.45 -0.52
C LEU A 70 -11.77 -11.93 -0.61
N GLU A 71 -11.17 -12.30 -1.74
CA GLU A 71 -10.37 -13.51 -1.90
C GLU A 71 -8.92 -13.15 -2.25
N LEU A 72 -8.00 -13.97 -1.81
CA LEU A 72 -6.59 -13.86 -2.13
C LEU A 72 -6.16 -15.04 -2.99
N VAL A 73 -5.75 -14.78 -4.21
CA VAL A 73 -5.22 -15.77 -5.13
C VAL A 73 -3.72 -15.56 -5.28
N VAL A 74 -2.94 -16.51 -4.78
CA VAL A 74 -1.49 -16.49 -4.91
C VAL A 74 -1.08 -17.40 -6.05
N LEU A 75 -0.44 -16.84 -7.05
CA LEU A 75 0.19 -17.57 -8.15
C LEU A 75 1.63 -17.90 -7.77
N ASP A 76 1.92 -19.18 -7.55
CA ASP A 76 3.28 -19.64 -7.36
C ASP A 76 4.01 -19.74 -8.69
N ASP A 77 5.01 -18.88 -8.87
CA ASP A 77 5.85 -18.86 -10.08
C ASP A 77 7.10 -19.71 -9.88
N ALA A 78 6.90 -21.02 -9.88
CA ALA A 78 7.97 -22.01 -9.77
C ALA A 78 8.93 -21.76 -8.59
N SER A 79 8.39 -21.53 -7.40
CA SER A 79 9.20 -21.37 -6.19
C SER A 79 9.98 -22.63 -5.87
N THR A 80 11.23 -22.46 -5.45
CA THR A 80 12.12 -23.54 -5.02
C THR A 80 12.21 -23.66 -3.50
N ASP A 81 11.63 -22.71 -2.76
CA ASP A 81 11.53 -22.69 -1.31
C ASP A 81 10.13 -23.18 -0.83
N SER A 82 9.79 -22.92 0.43
CA SER A 82 8.51 -23.33 1.03
C SER A 82 7.34 -22.40 0.70
N THR A 83 7.45 -21.50 -0.27
CA THR A 83 6.40 -20.52 -0.61
C THR A 83 5.07 -21.22 -0.92
N ALA A 84 5.05 -22.17 -1.86
CA ALA A 84 3.82 -22.88 -2.24
C ALA A 84 3.21 -23.64 -1.07
N GLU A 85 4.01 -24.31 -0.27
CA GLU A 85 3.54 -25.06 0.91
C GLU A 85 2.89 -24.13 1.95
N ARG A 86 3.45 -22.95 2.19
CA ARG A 86 2.89 -21.96 3.11
C ARG A 86 1.55 -21.45 2.63
N VAL A 87 1.42 -21.14 1.35
CA VAL A 87 0.12 -20.74 0.77
C VAL A 87 -0.90 -21.85 0.89
N SER A 88 -0.52 -23.10 0.64
CA SER A 88 -1.39 -24.27 0.79
C SER A 88 -1.88 -24.41 2.23
N GLN A 89 -1.02 -24.21 3.22
CA GLN A 89 -1.41 -24.23 4.64
C GLN A 89 -2.42 -23.11 4.97
N TRP A 90 -2.25 -21.93 4.40
CA TRP A 90 -3.21 -20.84 4.55
C TRP A 90 -4.54 -21.16 3.89
N SER A 91 -4.52 -21.77 2.71
CA SER A 91 -5.72 -22.21 2.00
C SER A 91 -6.53 -23.24 2.80
N ASP A 92 -5.86 -24.11 3.54
CA ASP A 92 -6.51 -25.09 4.42
C ASP A 92 -7.19 -24.43 5.64
N ARG A 93 -6.67 -23.29 6.10
CA ARG A 93 -7.17 -22.58 7.28
C ARG A 93 -8.23 -21.54 6.94
N ASP A 94 -8.11 -20.88 5.79
CA ASP A 94 -8.97 -19.77 5.38
C ASP A 94 -9.46 -19.99 3.94
N PRO A 95 -10.78 -20.13 3.72
CA PRO A 95 -11.33 -20.39 2.40
C PRO A 95 -11.15 -19.23 1.42
N ARG A 96 -10.78 -18.06 1.90
CA ARG A 96 -10.48 -16.88 1.04
C ARG A 96 -9.14 -16.98 0.33
N VAL A 97 -8.26 -17.87 0.77
CA VAL A 97 -6.92 -18.04 0.19
C VAL A 97 -6.91 -19.19 -0.82
N ARG A 98 -6.43 -18.92 -2.02
CA ARG A 98 -6.25 -19.92 -3.07
C ARG A 98 -4.83 -19.91 -3.60
N LEU A 99 -4.27 -21.11 -3.82
CA LEU A 99 -3.01 -21.32 -4.50
C LEU A 99 -3.26 -21.72 -5.95
N VAL A 100 -2.52 -21.10 -6.88
CA VAL A 100 -2.50 -21.43 -8.31
C VAL A 100 -1.05 -21.62 -8.75
N HIS A 101 -0.80 -22.61 -9.61
CA HIS A 101 0.52 -22.89 -10.21
C HIS A 101 0.56 -22.55 -11.69
#